data_cfaf7071399eae8138048991b3455ba0
#
_entry.id   cfaf7071399eae8138048991b3455ba0
#
_cell.length_a   1.000
_cell.length_b   1.000
_cell.length_c   1.000
_cell.angle_alpha   90.00
_cell.angle_beta   90.00
_cell.angle_gamma   90.00
#
_symmetry.space_group_name_H-M   'P 1'
#
loop_
_entity.id
_entity.type
_entity.pdbx_description
1 polymer ?
#
loop_
_entity_poly.entity_id
_entity_poly.type
_entity_poly.pdbx_seq_one_letter_code
_entity_poly.pdbx_strand_id
1 'polypeptide(L)'
;AIIKSENDHIDWYDKNKDRPYWETYREYLKSDKQFSPDAVSALDKTTDMMMRNIEDPNRKGAWDSRGLIVGSVQSGKTSNFIGFLNKAIDAGYKKIIILSGLNKNLRQQTQLRIDEGLLGYDTAFMKNGVRDFKGPLARKRMILNLKPIHSATNSKINGDFKFTAAEHFMNIHTDEPTVFVVKKNKSILESVIKYFLNAPSVHGVSVESKPFKIKGHQGDYNSFIKDRPILVIDDEVDNGSVDTGEQKLNEKGEFDPEYDPKTINSRIRQILNIFEKKVYIGYTATPFANIFIHHEKKTKEEGLDLFPKDYIIDLPIPSNHSGLEKIFNIEKVDGDVIEDREIDDNYFFNIVKDNSLYHDDPDCAEGWMPPRHNRYHVPKYEYKNDDEVPIPPSLREAIMSFILTSACRNFRGYVEDGKSMLIHVSKFQDVQDIVYKQVSDYMDVLRSRMQAGHYLHDETISKFEEIWHK
;
A
#
# COMPACT_ATOMS: atom_id res chain seq x y z
N ALA A 1 14.54 -6.55 -11.96
CA ALA A 1 15.07 -5.75 -13.08
C ALA A 1 15.18 -4.29 -12.65
N ILE A 2 16.05 -3.52 -13.28
CA ILE A 2 16.21 -2.07 -13.08
C ILE A 2 16.24 -1.41 -14.43
N ILE A 3 15.40 -0.41 -14.62
CA ILE A 3 15.47 0.51 -15.76
C ILE A 3 15.93 1.85 -15.18
N LYS A 4 17.00 2.42 -15.71
CA LYS A 4 17.60 3.66 -15.20
C LYS A 4 17.76 4.64 -16.36
N SER A 5 17.53 5.93 -16.11
CA SER A 5 17.84 6.95 -17.10
C SER A 5 19.35 7.21 -17.15
N GLU A 6 19.84 7.73 -18.28
CA GLU A 6 21.24 8.10 -18.47
C GLU A 6 21.60 9.44 -17.78
N ASN A 7 21.05 9.74 -16.62
CA ASN A 7 21.35 10.96 -15.89
C ASN A 7 22.67 10.85 -15.13
N ASP A 8 23.31 11.99 -14.82
CA ASP A 8 24.57 12.14 -14.06
C ASP A 8 24.43 11.73 -12.57
N HIS A 9 23.70 10.66 -12.30
CA HIS A 9 23.51 10.15 -10.94
C HIS A 9 24.79 9.42 -10.49
N ILE A 10 25.36 9.88 -9.38
CA ILE A 10 26.54 9.29 -8.77
C ILE A 10 26.08 8.28 -7.71
N ASP A 11 26.59 7.04 -7.79
CA ASP A 11 26.39 6.05 -6.71
C ASP A 11 27.20 6.48 -5.48
N TRP A 12 26.52 7.14 -4.56
CA TRP A 12 27.08 7.68 -3.33
C TRP A 12 26.96 6.71 -2.14
N TYR A 13 26.14 5.66 -2.31
CA TYR A 13 25.74 4.81 -1.22
C TYR A 13 26.78 3.73 -0.88
N ASP A 14 27.48 3.91 0.23
CA ASP A 14 28.40 2.93 0.76
C ASP A 14 27.69 1.94 1.70
N LYS A 15 27.54 0.70 1.26
CA LYS A 15 26.93 -0.39 2.04
C LYS A 15 27.72 -0.79 3.29
N ASN A 16 29.00 -0.43 3.38
CA ASN A 16 29.88 -0.77 4.53
C ASN A 16 29.81 0.29 5.64
N LYS A 17 29.11 1.40 5.42
CA LYS A 17 28.91 2.43 6.43
C LYS A 17 28.01 1.91 7.55
N ASP A 18 28.27 2.32 8.77
CA ASP A 18 27.44 2.00 9.94
C ASP A 18 25.98 2.45 9.76
N ARG A 19 25.01 1.55 10.04
CA ARG A 19 23.58 1.76 9.81
C ARG A 19 22.73 1.24 10.95
N PRO A 20 22.81 1.89 12.10
CA PRO A 20 22.20 1.37 13.32
C PRO A 20 20.66 1.25 13.27
N TYR A 21 19.95 2.11 12.56
CA TYR A 21 18.49 1.94 12.39
C TYR A 21 18.15 0.70 11.55
N TRP A 22 18.86 0.49 10.44
CA TRP A 22 18.70 -0.71 9.62
C TRP A 22 19.08 -1.98 10.39
N GLU A 23 20.21 -1.99 11.09
CA GLU A 23 20.67 -3.15 11.83
C GLU A 23 19.69 -3.55 12.93
N THR A 24 19.13 -2.59 13.67
CA THR A 24 18.12 -2.87 14.69
C THR A 24 16.82 -3.43 14.07
N TYR A 25 16.43 -2.94 12.90
CA TYR A 25 15.28 -3.47 12.17
C TYR A 25 15.56 -4.86 11.60
N ARG A 26 16.73 -5.10 11.04
CA ARG A 26 17.19 -6.40 10.55
C ARG A 26 17.14 -7.47 11.64
N GLU A 27 17.65 -7.14 12.83
CA GLU A 27 17.57 -8.04 13.98
C GLU A 27 16.14 -8.29 14.43
N TYR A 28 15.31 -7.24 14.46
CA TYR A 28 13.88 -7.36 14.77
C TYR A 28 13.17 -8.32 13.80
N LEU A 29 13.43 -8.24 12.50
CA LEU A 29 12.86 -9.15 11.51
C LEU A 29 13.24 -10.61 11.78
N LYS A 30 14.50 -10.87 12.19
CA LYS A 30 14.99 -12.22 12.49
C LYS A 30 14.45 -12.77 13.80
N SER A 31 14.55 -11.99 14.88
CA SER A 31 14.25 -12.46 16.24
C SER A 31 12.77 -12.42 16.58
N ASP A 32 12.09 -11.35 16.22
CA ASP A 32 10.72 -11.09 16.67
C ASP A 32 9.68 -11.47 15.58
N LYS A 33 10.03 -11.26 14.30
CA LYS A 33 9.17 -11.60 13.17
C LYS A 33 9.47 -12.95 12.51
N GLN A 34 10.55 -13.61 12.93
CA GLN A 34 10.96 -14.92 12.43
C GLN A 34 11.10 -15.01 10.90
N PHE A 35 11.54 -13.92 10.28
CA PHE A 35 11.85 -13.93 8.84
C PHE A 35 13.03 -14.85 8.58
N SER A 36 12.94 -15.63 7.50
CA SER A 36 14.07 -16.48 7.08
C SER A 36 15.30 -15.63 6.72
N PRO A 37 16.52 -16.16 6.91
CA PRO A 37 17.75 -15.47 6.53
C PRO A 37 17.74 -15.02 5.07
N ASP A 38 17.18 -15.80 4.18
CA ASP A 38 17.08 -15.49 2.74
C ASP A 38 16.13 -14.31 2.49
N ALA A 39 14.99 -14.27 3.17
CA ALA A 39 14.05 -13.15 3.06
C ALA A 39 14.68 -11.84 3.55
N VAL A 40 15.42 -11.88 4.67
CA VAL A 40 16.13 -10.69 5.18
C VAL A 40 17.27 -10.27 4.24
N SER A 41 18.01 -11.23 3.66
CA SER A 41 19.08 -10.94 2.68
C SER A 41 18.51 -10.33 1.40
N ALA A 42 17.39 -10.84 0.89
CA ALA A 42 16.71 -10.29 -0.27
C ALA A 42 16.22 -8.84 -0.01
N LEU A 43 15.64 -8.61 1.18
CA LEU A 43 15.21 -7.29 1.61
C LEU A 43 16.40 -6.31 1.70
N ASP A 44 17.53 -6.75 2.26
CA ASP A 44 18.74 -5.94 2.36
C ASP A 44 19.26 -5.53 0.98
N LYS A 45 19.38 -6.48 0.06
CA LYS A 45 19.83 -6.23 -1.31
C LYS A 45 18.90 -5.27 -2.09
N THR A 46 17.58 -5.46 -1.97
CA THR A 46 16.61 -4.61 -2.68
C THR A 46 16.59 -3.20 -2.13
N THR A 47 16.69 -3.04 -0.82
CA THR A 47 16.75 -1.71 -0.19
C THR A 47 18.08 -1.00 -0.43
N ASP A 48 19.21 -1.72 -0.51
CA ASP A 48 20.49 -1.16 -0.98
C ASP A 48 20.39 -0.67 -2.43
N MET A 49 19.74 -1.43 -3.28
CA MET A 49 19.49 -1.04 -4.66
C MET A 49 18.68 0.26 -4.74
N MET A 50 17.65 0.41 -3.91
CA MET A 50 16.88 1.65 -3.83
C MET A 50 17.73 2.82 -3.36
N MET A 51 18.53 2.64 -2.29
CA MET A 51 19.42 3.67 -1.77
C MET A 51 20.44 4.18 -2.80
N ARG A 52 20.92 3.31 -3.68
CA ARG A 52 21.83 3.66 -4.79
C ARG A 52 21.18 4.45 -5.92
N ASN A 53 19.85 4.49 -5.96
CA ASN A 53 19.11 5.18 -7.04
C ASN A 53 18.45 6.49 -6.57
N ILE A 54 18.45 6.80 -5.28
CA ILE A 54 18.09 8.11 -4.75
C ILE A 54 19.32 9.00 -4.59
N GLU A 55 19.13 10.29 -4.36
CA GLU A 55 20.23 11.23 -4.17
C GLU A 55 20.77 11.22 -2.73
N ASP A 56 22.05 11.58 -2.58
CA ASP A 56 22.64 11.83 -1.28
C ASP A 56 21.91 13.02 -0.60
N PRO A 57 21.33 12.84 0.60
CA PRO A 57 20.69 13.93 1.33
C PRO A 57 21.61 15.13 1.58
N ASN A 58 22.93 14.90 1.61
CA ASN A 58 23.95 15.94 1.82
C ASN A 58 24.45 16.60 0.52
N ARG A 59 24.03 16.10 -0.65
CA ARG A 59 24.38 16.70 -1.95
C ARG A 59 24.00 18.18 -1.96
N LYS A 60 24.93 19.02 -2.38
CA LYS A 60 24.71 20.48 -2.52
C LYS A 60 23.84 20.80 -3.75
N GLY A 61 23.13 21.90 -3.66
CA GLY A 61 22.26 22.40 -4.72
C GLY A 61 20.90 21.70 -4.81
N ALA A 62 20.08 22.13 -5.75
CA ALA A 62 18.76 21.59 -5.99
C ALA A 62 18.82 20.23 -6.70
N TRP A 63 17.94 19.32 -6.32
CA TRP A 63 17.75 18.05 -7.01
C TRP A 63 16.35 17.47 -6.80
N ASP A 64 15.89 16.69 -7.76
CA ASP A 64 14.56 16.09 -7.78
C ASP A 64 14.70 14.66 -8.33
N SER A 65 14.64 13.67 -7.43
CA SER A 65 14.73 12.26 -7.76
C SER A 65 13.35 11.61 -7.71
N ARG A 66 12.96 10.92 -8.79
CA ARG A 66 11.65 10.29 -8.94
C ARG A 66 11.78 8.88 -9.45
N GLY A 67 11.33 7.92 -8.67
CA GLY A 67 11.38 6.51 -8.98
C GLY A 67 10.04 5.80 -8.83
N LEU A 68 9.97 4.61 -9.43
CA LEU A 68 8.85 3.69 -9.31
C LEU A 68 9.35 2.32 -8.86
N ILE A 69 8.72 1.80 -7.83
CA ILE A 69 8.96 0.43 -7.35
C ILE A 69 7.76 -0.42 -7.73
N VAL A 70 8.01 -1.40 -8.57
CA VAL A 70 7.00 -2.37 -8.99
C VAL A 70 7.16 -3.63 -8.17
N GLY A 71 6.08 -4.14 -7.64
CA GLY A 71 6.10 -5.39 -6.88
C GLY A 71 4.75 -6.06 -6.90
N SER A 72 4.72 -7.37 -7.04
CA SER A 72 3.49 -8.16 -7.06
C SER A 72 2.58 -7.87 -5.86
N VAL A 73 1.29 -8.12 -6.01
CA VAL A 73 0.32 -8.00 -4.91
C VAL A 73 0.77 -8.91 -3.75
N GLN A 74 0.75 -8.39 -2.52
CA GLN A 74 1.16 -9.11 -1.30
C GLN A 74 2.62 -9.64 -1.31
N SER A 75 3.50 -9.08 -2.14
CA SER A 75 4.92 -9.46 -2.23
C SER A 75 5.81 -8.87 -1.12
N GLY A 76 5.24 -8.28 -0.08
CA GLY A 76 6.01 -7.66 1.00
C GLY A 76 6.46 -6.22 0.73
N LYS A 77 5.81 -5.49 -0.18
CA LYS A 77 6.10 -4.07 -0.48
C LYS A 77 6.24 -3.21 0.78
N THR A 78 5.37 -3.41 1.78
CA THR A 78 5.42 -2.64 3.04
C THR A 78 6.71 -2.90 3.82
N SER A 79 7.14 -4.16 3.96
CA SER A 79 8.43 -4.48 4.62
C SER A 79 9.60 -3.90 3.83
N ASN A 80 9.50 -3.85 2.50
CA ASN A 80 10.51 -3.25 1.64
C ASN A 80 10.65 -1.75 1.90
N PHE A 81 9.56 -0.97 1.85
CA PHE A 81 9.71 0.47 2.11
C PHE A 81 10.07 0.77 3.56
N ILE A 82 9.66 -0.02 4.56
CA ILE A 82 10.12 0.15 5.95
C ILE A 82 11.63 -0.10 6.06
N GLY A 83 12.14 -1.15 5.44
CA GLY A 83 13.58 -1.41 5.37
C GLY A 83 14.35 -0.28 4.71
N PHE A 84 13.86 0.20 3.58
CA PHE A 84 14.40 1.36 2.88
C PHE A 84 14.39 2.62 3.74
N LEU A 85 13.29 2.92 4.45
CA LEU A 85 13.17 4.09 5.32
C LEU A 85 14.16 4.06 6.50
N ASN A 86 14.43 2.88 7.08
CA ASN A 86 15.46 2.73 8.10
C ASN A 86 16.85 3.13 7.54
N LYS A 87 17.20 2.64 6.34
CA LYS A 87 18.47 3.01 5.66
C LYS A 87 18.50 4.49 5.25
N ALA A 88 17.38 5.06 4.82
CA ALA A 88 17.28 6.46 4.47
C ALA A 88 17.50 7.37 5.69
N ILE A 89 16.99 6.98 6.87
CA ILE A 89 17.25 7.69 8.13
C ILE A 89 18.73 7.59 8.52
N ASP A 90 19.35 6.41 8.41
CA ASP A 90 20.79 6.23 8.61
C ASP A 90 21.63 7.13 7.69
N ALA A 91 21.17 7.34 6.47
CA ALA A 91 21.81 8.21 5.49
C ALA A 91 21.62 9.71 5.76
N GLY A 92 20.63 10.09 6.60
CA GLY A 92 20.39 11.48 7.00
C GLY A 92 19.07 12.10 6.49
N TYR A 93 18.19 11.32 5.86
CA TYR A 93 16.84 11.79 5.56
C TYR A 93 16.03 11.97 6.84
N LYS A 94 15.50 13.18 7.07
CA LYS A 94 14.84 13.54 8.33
C LYS A 94 13.37 13.87 8.18
N LYS A 95 12.89 14.22 6.99
CA LYS A 95 11.48 14.53 6.73
C LYS A 95 10.92 13.52 5.74
N ILE A 96 9.96 12.73 6.20
CA ILE A 96 9.43 11.59 5.48
C ILE A 96 7.90 11.69 5.43
N ILE A 97 7.33 11.65 4.24
CA ILE A 97 5.88 11.57 4.03
C ILE A 97 5.56 10.20 3.41
N ILE A 98 4.61 9.50 3.97
CA ILE A 98 4.06 8.27 3.42
C ILE A 98 2.61 8.56 3.04
N LEU A 99 2.36 8.61 1.73
CA LEU A 99 1.03 8.72 1.16
C LEU A 99 0.44 7.30 1.11
N SER A 100 -0.46 7.01 2.00
CA SER A 100 -1.22 5.75 2.00
C SER A 100 -2.49 5.90 1.17
N GLY A 101 -3.18 4.80 0.86
CA GLY A 101 -4.38 4.81 0.01
C GLY A 101 -5.45 5.85 0.36
N LEU A 102 -6.58 5.80 -0.33
CA LEU A 102 -7.63 6.83 -0.24
C LEU A 102 -8.48 6.75 1.04
N ASN A 103 -8.52 5.62 1.74
CA ASN A 103 -9.40 5.41 2.89
C ASN A 103 -8.66 5.40 4.24
N LYS A 104 -9.43 5.59 5.32
CA LYS A 104 -8.91 5.67 6.69
C LYS A 104 -8.30 4.34 7.17
N ASN A 105 -8.86 3.21 6.76
CA ASN A 105 -8.42 1.89 7.19
C ASN A 105 -7.04 1.55 6.62
N LEU A 106 -6.81 1.83 5.33
CA LEU A 106 -5.49 1.65 4.70
C LEU A 106 -4.44 2.53 5.37
N ARG A 107 -4.77 3.81 5.63
CA ARG A 107 -3.86 4.70 6.36
C ARG A 107 -3.54 4.16 7.76
N GLN A 108 -4.55 3.69 8.50
CA GLN A 108 -4.35 3.11 9.83
C GLN A 108 -3.46 1.87 9.77
N GLN A 109 -3.70 0.96 8.82
CA GLN A 109 -2.86 -0.23 8.63
C GLN A 109 -1.41 0.13 8.30
N THR A 110 -1.20 1.12 7.43
CA THR A 110 0.15 1.62 7.13
C THR A 110 0.80 2.21 8.37
N GLN A 111 0.07 3.02 9.16
CA GLN A 111 0.60 3.58 10.41
C GLN A 111 1.01 2.49 11.40
N LEU A 112 0.17 1.47 11.62
CA LEU A 112 0.49 0.36 12.52
C LEU A 112 1.79 -0.35 12.11
N ARG A 113 2.00 -0.56 10.82
CA ARG A 113 3.23 -1.17 10.29
C ARG A 113 4.46 -0.25 10.46
N ILE A 114 4.27 1.06 10.31
CA ILE A 114 5.30 2.06 10.59
C ILE A 114 5.60 2.14 12.07
N ASP A 115 4.59 2.12 12.93
CA ASP A 115 4.75 2.10 14.39
C ASP A 115 5.61 0.90 14.81
N GLU A 116 5.35 -0.26 14.24
CA GLU A 116 6.04 -1.50 14.55
C GLU A 116 7.46 -1.56 13.99
N GLY A 117 7.64 -1.30 12.68
CA GLY A 117 8.89 -1.56 11.97
C GLY A 117 9.83 -0.36 11.82
N LEU A 118 9.33 0.87 12.01
CA LEU A 118 10.12 2.08 11.87
C LEU A 118 10.21 2.87 13.18
N LEU A 119 9.10 3.11 13.87
CA LEU A 119 9.10 3.88 15.11
C LEU A 119 9.52 3.04 16.32
N GLY A 120 9.03 1.80 16.38
CA GLY A 120 9.24 0.87 17.48
C GLY A 120 8.28 1.06 18.66
N TYR A 121 7.27 1.93 18.54
CA TYR A 121 6.27 2.21 19.57
C TYR A 121 4.89 2.45 18.94
N ASP A 122 3.83 2.21 19.70
CA ASP A 122 2.44 2.46 19.29
C ASP A 122 2.08 3.94 19.48
N THR A 123 1.75 4.60 18.38
CA THR A 123 1.36 6.03 18.36
C THR A 123 -0.04 6.29 18.91
N ALA A 124 -0.91 5.28 19.08
CA ALA A 124 -2.24 5.44 19.68
C ALA A 124 -2.19 5.73 21.18
N PHE A 125 -1.17 5.25 21.89
CA PHE A 125 -1.01 5.34 23.33
C PHE A 125 -0.02 6.42 23.75
N MET A 126 -0.33 7.67 23.47
CA MET A 126 0.37 8.80 24.06
C MET A 126 -0.32 9.20 25.36
N LYS A 127 0.27 8.90 26.53
CA LYS A 127 -0.15 9.48 27.81
C LYS A 127 0.62 10.78 28.05
N ASN A 128 -0.11 11.91 28.17
CA ASN A 128 0.44 13.23 28.56
C ASN A 128 1.64 13.70 27.71
N GLY A 129 1.66 13.42 26.41
CA GLY A 129 2.78 13.78 25.53
C GLY A 129 4.03 12.92 25.69
N VAL A 130 4.04 11.95 26.59
CA VAL A 130 5.15 11.00 26.79
C VAL A 130 4.85 9.73 26.00
N ARG A 131 5.81 9.37 25.16
CA ARG A 131 5.77 8.16 24.33
C ARG A 131 6.11 6.94 25.15
N ASP A 132 5.29 5.92 25.08
CA ASP A 132 5.60 4.64 25.71
C ASP A 132 6.44 3.77 24.76
N PHE A 133 7.76 3.85 24.89
CA PHE A 133 8.71 3.09 24.07
C PHE A 133 8.81 1.62 24.55
N LYS A 134 7.74 0.85 24.43
CA LYS A 134 7.70 -0.53 24.94
C LYS A 134 8.02 -1.63 23.93
N GLY A 135 8.04 -1.32 22.62
CA GLY A 135 8.29 -2.31 21.59
C GLY A 135 9.75 -2.85 21.62
N PRO A 136 9.97 -4.09 21.11
CA PRO A 136 11.31 -4.69 21.05
C PRO A 136 12.31 -3.81 20.28
N LEU A 137 11.88 -3.24 19.15
CA LEU A 137 12.71 -2.37 18.31
C LEU A 137 13.09 -1.07 19.03
N ALA A 138 12.15 -0.43 19.74
CA ALA A 138 12.44 0.77 20.51
C ALA A 138 13.45 0.53 21.61
N ARG A 139 13.34 -0.59 22.35
CA ARG A 139 14.29 -0.97 23.39
C ARG A 139 15.70 -1.16 22.84
N LYS A 140 15.85 -1.86 21.71
CA LYS A 140 17.14 -2.04 21.04
C LYS A 140 17.78 -0.68 20.68
N ARG A 141 16.98 0.24 20.13
CA ARG A 141 17.44 1.59 19.76
C ARG A 141 17.82 2.45 20.96
N MET A 142 17.09 2.36 22.05
CA MET A 142 17.42 3.04 23.31
C MET A 142 18.76 2.55 23.87
N ILE A 143 19.03 1.25 23.87
CA ILE A 143 20.30 0.66 24.31
C ILE A 143 21.48 1.22 23.48
N LEU A 144 21.27 1.42 22.17
CA LEU A 144 22.27 2.00 21.26
C LEU A 144 22.30 3.53 21.30
N ASN A 145 21.48 4.17 22.15
CA ASN A 145 21.35 5.62 22.27
C ASN A 145 21.05 6.32 20.93
N LEU A 146 20.21 5.68 20.08
CA LEU A 146 19.79 6.27 18.82
C LEU A 146 18.73 7.36 19.06
N LYS A 147 18.75 8.40 18.22
CA LYS A 147 17.73 9.46 18.26
C LYS A 147 16.34 8.86 17.99
N PRO A 148 15.31 9.31 18.68
CA PRO A 148 13.95 8.82 18.43
C PRO A 148 13.46 9.27 17.04
N ILE A 149 12.66 8.42 16.40
CA ILE A 149 11.91 8.77 15.18
C ILE A 149 10.53 9.24 15.62
N HIS A 150 10.11 10.42 15.18
CA HIS A 150 8.83 11.00 15.55
C HIS A 150 7.76 10.72 14.51
N SER A 151 6.50 10.62 14.94
CA SER A 151 5.36 10.58 14.04
C SER A 151 4.47 11.81 14.24
N ALA A 152 4.10 12.45 13.15
CA ALA A 152 3.13 13.55 13.13
C ALA A 152 1.68 13.05 13.06
N THR A 153 1.47 11.75 12.94
CA THR A 153 0.20 11.04 12.83
C THR A 153 0.17 9.89 13.84
N ASN A 154 -0.99 9.25 14.03
CA ASN A 154 -1.10 8.12 14.96
C ASN A 154 -1.95 6.98 14.40
N SER A 155 -1.88 5.81 15.05
CA SER A 155 -2.53 4.57 14.63
C SER A 155 -4.04 4.50 14.90
N LYS A 156 -4.67 5.55 15.45
CA LYS A 156 -6.14 5.63 15.56
C LYS A 156 -6.77 5.81 14.19
N ILE A 157 -7.99 5.35 14.00
CA ILE A 157 -8.73 5.45 12.73
C ILE A 157 -8.85 6.92 12.24
N ASN A 158 -8.95 7.88 13.14
CA ASN A 158 -8.97 9.31 12.86
C ASN A 158 -7.63 10.00 13.17
N GLY A 159 -6.53 9.23 13.23
CA GLY A 159 -5.19 9.69 13.57
C GLY A 159 -4.39 10.31 12.43
N ASP A 160 -5.07 10.77 11.38
CA ASP A 160 -4.47 11.48 10.24
C ASP A 160 -3.93 12.85 10.64
N PHE A 161 -3.09 13.42 9.79
CA PHE A 161 -2.45 14.71 10.05
C PHE A 161 -3.45 15.84 10.26
N LYS A 162 -3.25 16.61 11.33
CA LYS A 162 -4.02 17.83 11.64
C LYS A 162 -3.06 18.97 11.95
N PHE A 163 -3.19 20.07 11.24
CA PHE A 163 -2.33 21.24 11.42
C PHE A 163 -2.31 21.75 12.87
N THR A 164 -3.48 21.85 13.52
CA THR A 164 -3.61 22.30 14.90
C THR A 164 -2.91 21.41 15.93
N ALA A 165 -2.85 20.10 15.67
CA ALA A 165 -2.09 19.17 16.53
C ALA A 165 -0.58 19.31 16.30
N ALA A 166 -0.17 19.62 15.08
CA ALA A 166 1.24 19.76 14.71
C ALA A 166 1.87 21.03 15.26
N GLU A 167 1.11 22.09 15.50
CA GLU A 167 1.63 23.34 16.10
C GLU A 167 2.30 23.09 17.47
N HIS A 168 1.79 22.14 18.24
CA HIS A 168 2.40 21.73 19.51
C HIS A 168 3.69 20.90 19.35
N PHE A 169 3.89 20.24 18.20
CA PHE A 169 5.10 19.48 17.88
C PHE A 169 6.19 20.31 17.21
N MET A 170 5.83 21.47 16.64
CA MET A 170 6.76 22.30 15.86
C MET A 170 7.95 22.80 16.69
N ASN A 171 7.80 23.00 17.98
CA ASN A 171 8.82 23.58 18.86
C ASN A 171 9.83 22.55 19.41
N ILE A 172 9.66 21.27 19.19
CA ILE A 172 10.39 20.28 19.97
C ILE A 172 11.52 19.58 19.20
N HIS A 173 11.46 19.41 17.85
CA HIS A 173 12.37 18.45 17.20
C HIS A 173 12.83 18.85 15.79
N THR A 174 13.60 19.91 15.67
CA THR A 174 14.08 20.41 14.37
C THR A 174 15.04 19.47 13.64
N ASP A 175 15.77 18.61 14.36
CA ASP A 175 16.87 17.80 13.81
C ASP A 175 16.63 16.29 13.87
N GLU A 176 15.51 15.85 14.41
CA GLU A 176 15.15 14.43 14.51
C GLU A 176 14.28 13.98 13.34
N PRO A 177 14.38 12.69 12.93
CA PRO A 177 13.52 12.15 11.88
C PRO A 177 12.05 12.25 12.26
N THR A 178 11.23 12.73 11.33
CA THR A 178 9.79 12.89 11.51
C THR A 178 9.04 12.27 10.33
N VAL A 179 8.08 11.41 10.63
CA VAL A 179 7.27 10.68 9.65
C VAL A 179 5.83 11.16 9.70
N PHE A 180 5.25 11.34 8.51
CA PHE A 180 3.84 11.70 8.29
C PHE A 180 3.19 10.55 7.53
N VAL A 181 2.27 9.82 8.13
CA VAL A 181 1.46 8.79 7.44
C VAL A 181 0.09 9.37 7.14
N VAL A 182 -0.12 9.81 5.93
CA VAL A 182 -1.31 10.56 5.52
C VAL A 182 -2.08 9.85 4.40
N LYS A 183 -3.40 9.93 4.44
CA LYS A 183 -4.21 9.46 3.31
C LYS A 183 -4.21 10.48 2.17
N LYS A 184 -4.40 10.00 0.96
CA LYS A 184 -4.53 10.82 -0.26
C LYS A 184 -5.89 11.53 -0.28
N ASN A 185 -5.98 12.63 0.46
CA ASN A 185 -7.20 13.43 0.58
C ASN A 185 -6.86 14.92 0.53
N LYS A 186 -7.66 15.70 -0.21
CA LYS A 186 -7.43 17.14 -0.43
C LYS A 186 -7.15 17.90 0.87
N SER A 187 -8.03 17.82 1.85
CA SER A 187 -7.92 18.62 3.08
C SER A 187 -6.72 18.22 3.94
N ILE A 188 -6.35 16.92 3.93
CA ILE A 188 -5.18 16.44 4.67
C ILE A 188 -3.89 16.92 4.00
N LEU A 189 -3.78 16.79 2.67
CA LEU A 189 -2.61 17.28 1.93
C LEU A 189 -2.46 18.79 2.04
N GLU A 190 -3.55 19.55 2.01
CA GLU A 190 -3.55 21.00 2.26
C GLU A 190 -3.08 21.34 3.69
N SER A 191 -3.41 20.52 4.68
CA SER A 191 -2.90 20.69 6.05
C SER A 191 -1.39 20.45 6.12
N VAL A 192 -0.88 19.48 5.39
CA VAL A 192 0.57 19.22 5.27
C VAL A 192 1.29 20.37 4.58
N ILE A 193 0.72 20.90 3.49
CA ILE A 193 1.25 22.08 2.78
C ILE A 193 1.32 23.27 3.73
N LYS A 194 0.24 23.59 4.45
CA LYS A 194 0.19 24.67 5.44
C LYS A 194 1.27 24.50 6.50
N TYR A 195 1.46 23.29 7.00
CA TYR A 195 2.47 23.00 8.00
C TYR A 195 3.87 23.39 7.51
N PHE A 196 4.27 22.93 6.33
CA PHE A 196 5.61 23.22 5.80
C PHE A 196 5.78 24.69 5.41
N LEU A 197 4.74 25.37 4.94
CA LEU A 197 4.80 26.78 4.59
C LEU A 197 4.85 27.71 5.81
N ASN A 198 4.21 27.35 6.92
CA ASN A 198 4.21 28.16 8.14
C ASN A 198 5.38 27.85 9.09
N ALA A 199 6.18 26.86 8.78
CA ALA A 199 7.26 26.37 9.64
C ALA A 199 8.70 26.85 9.32
N PRO A 200 8.96 27.82 8.42
CA PRO A 200 10.34 28.20 8.06
C PRO A 200 11.17 28.67 9.25
N SER A 201 10.60 29.49 10.13
CA SER A 201 11.27 30.03 11.32
C SER A 201 11.55 28.99 12.40
N VAL A 202 10.79 27.90 12.42
CA VAL A 202 10.89 26.84 13.44
C VAL A 202 11.96 25.82 13.09
N HIS A 203 12.32 25.68 11.82
CA HIS A 203 13.24 24.63 11.36
C HIS A 203 14.71 25.08 11.26
N GLY A 204 15.04 26.35 11.61
CA GLY A 204 16.42 26.87 11.52
C GLY A 204 17.00 26.79 10.10
N VAL A 205 16.14 26.80 9.09
CA VAL A 205 16.46 26.64 7.68
C VAL A 205 16.50 27.99 7.02
N SER A 206 17.50 28.24 6.18
CA SER A 206 17.50 29.41 5.31
C SER A 206 16.35 29.31 4.31
N VAL A 207 15.41 30.24 4.40
CA VAL A 207 14.26 30.35 3.52
C VAL A 207 14.56 31.42 2.50
N GLU A 208 14.55 31.06 1.22
CA GLU A 208 14.53 32.04 0.14
C GLU A 208 13.08 32.37 -0.20
N SER A 209 12.73 33.64 -0.17
CA SER A 209 11.40 34.08 -0.59
C SER A 209 11.27 33.92 -2.11
N LYS A 210 10.55 32.90 -2.55
CA LYS A 210 10.02 32.83 -3.93
C LYS A 210 8.51 32.86 -3.88
N PRO A 211 7.85 33.68 -4.72
CA PRO A 211 6.40 33.68 -4.75
C PRO A 211 5.89 32.29 -5.17
N PHE A 212 5.13 31.69 -4.29
CA PHE A 212 4.51 30.38 -4.50
C PHE A 212 2.99 30.53 -4.31
N LYS A 213 2.22 30.30 -5.36
CA LYS A 213 0.76 30.36 -5.30
C LYS A 213 0.21 28.96 -5.05
N ILE A 214 -0.51 28.79 -3.96
CA ILE A 214 -1.28 27.58 -3.71
C ILE A 214 -2.72 27.84 -4.16
N LYS A 215 -3.20 27.08 -5.12
CA LYS A 215 -4.56 27.17 -5.62
C LYS A 215 -5.57 27.02 -4.48
N GLY A 216 -6.44 28.02 -4.30
CA GLY A 216 -7.46 28.03 -3.25
C GLY A 216 -7.01 28.64 -1.92
N HIS A 217 -5.80 29.17 -1.81
CA HIS A 217 -5.35 29.96 -0.66
C HIS A 217 -5.10 31.41 -1.05
N GLN A 218 -5.70 32.35 -0.30
CA GLN A 218 -5.39 33.76 -0.42
C GLN A 218 -4.07 34.02 0.32
N GLY A 219 -3.00 34.26 -0.42
CA GLY A 219 -1.69 34.67 0.11
C GLY A 219 -0.55 34.21 -0.80
N ASP A 220 0.43 35.09 -0.97
CA ASP A 220 1.71 34.71 -1.59
C ASP A 220 2.56 34.02 -0.51
N TYR A 221 2.71 32.70 -0.62
CA TYR A 221 3.62 31.96 0.25
C TYR A 221 5.02 32.03 -0.35
N ASN A 222 5.93 32.66 0.37
CA ASN A 222 7.30 32.86 -0.07
C ASN A 222 8.29 31.91 0.62
N SER A 223 7.85 30.69 0.93
CA SER A 223 8.64 29.76 1.74
C SER A 223 9.07 28.55 0.91
N PHE A 224 10.37 28.45 0.70
CA PHE A 224 11.01 27.34 -0.02
C PHE A 224 12.12 26.77 0.87
N ILE A 225 12.07 25.48 1.12
CA ILE A 225 13.00 24.79 2.03
C ILE A 225 14.21 24.30 1.23
N LYS A 226 15.39 24.93 1.44
CA LYS A 226 16.60 24.64 0.66
C LYS A 226 17.41 23.45 1.16
N ASP A 227 17.77 23.44 2.42
CA ASP A 227 18.84 22.56 2.91
C ASP A 227 18.36 21.25 3.50
N ARG A 228 17.05 20.98 3.52
CA ARG A 228 16.47 19.78 4.06
C ARG A 228 15.71 19.01 3.00
N PRO A 229 16.20 17.80 2.64
CA PRO A 229 15.50 16.96 1.67
C PRO A 229 14.20 16.41 2.26
N ILE A 230 13.18 16.34 1.40
CA ILE A 230 11.95 15.60 1.67
C ILE A 230 12.02 14.23 0.97
N LEU A 231 11.61 13.18 1.67
CA LEU A 231 11.42 11.86 1.11
C LEU A 231 9.92 11.53 1.14
N VAL A 232 9.33 11.31 -0.03
CA VAL A 232 7.92 10.96 -0.19
C VAL A 232 7.81 9.55 -0.74
N ILE A 233 7.17 8.69 0.03
CA ILE A 233 6.74 7.34 -0.40
C ILE A 233 5.26 7.43 -0.75
N ASP A 234 4.89 7.01 -1.94
CA ASP A 234 3.50 6.97 -2.40
C ASP A 234 3.09 5.51 -2.59
N ASP A 235 2.41 4.95 -1.59
CA ASP A 235 1.89 3.59 -1.64
C ASP A 235 0.60 3.55 -2.47
N GLU A 236 0.46 2.54 -3.33
CA GLU A 236 -0.61 2.46 -4.33
C GLU A 236 -0.66 3.73 -5.20
N VAL A 237 0.48 4.09 -5.82
CA VAL A 237 0.62 5.33 -6.59
C VAL A 237 -0.33 5.41 -7.79
N ASP A 238 -0.74 4.28 -8.35
CA ASP A 238 -1.77 4.16 -9.39
C ASP A 238 -3.16 4.57 -8.89
N ASN A 239 -3.37 4.62 -7.57
CA ASN A 239 -4.65 4.94 -6.96
C ASN A 239 -4.69 6.40 -6.45
N GLY A 240 -5.20 7.30 -7.27
CA GLY A 240 -5.46 8.71 -6.96
C GLY A 240 -4.30 9.67 -7.12
N SER A 241 -3.05 9.20 -7.30
CA SER A 241 -1.88 10.06 -7.50
C SER A 241 -1.65 10.41 -8.97
N VAL A 242 -2.05 9.52 -9.88
CA VAL A 242 -1.95 9.76 -11.32
C VAL A 242 -3.02 10.78 -11.75
N ASP A 243 -2.61 11.77 -12.54
CA ASP A 243 -3.54 12.69 -13.17
C ASP A 243 -4.20 12.01 -14.39
N THR A 244 -5.44 11.59 -14.20
CA THR A 244 -6.27 10.95 -15.25
C THR A 244 -7.04 11.97 -16.11
N GLY A 245 -6.78 13.26 -15.98
CA GLY A 245 -7.34 14.30 -16.83
C GLY A 245 -6.61 14.36 -18.17
N GLU A 246 -7.33 14.71 -19.22
CA GLU A 246 -6.77 14.91 -20.56
C GLU A 246 -6.21 16.32 -20.69
N GLN A 247 -4.90 16.46 -20.65
CA GLN A 247 -4.22 17.70 -21.02
C GLN A 247 -4.00 17.68 -22.53
N LYS A 248 -4.68 18.58 -23.25
CA LYS A 248 -4.57 18.68 -24.70
C LYS A 248 -3.25 19.36 -25.09
N LEU A 249 -2.67 18.93 -26.20
CA LEU A 249 -1.57 19.61 -26.85
C LEU A 249 -2.12 20.79 -27.65
N ASN A 250 -1.40 21.91 -27.66
CA ASN A 250 -1.67 23.03 -28.54
C ASN A 250 -1.24 22.71 -29.99
N GLU A 251 -1.52 23.63 -30.94
CA GLU A 251 -1.15 23.46 -32.35
C GLU A 251 0.35 23.30 -32.58
N LYS A 252 1.19 23.64 -31.62
CA LYS A 252 2.66 23.49 -31.65
C LYS A 252 3.13 22.17 -31.02
N GLY A 253 2.23 21.32 -30.57
CA GLY A 253 2.57 20.07 -29.88
C GLY A 253 3.03 20.23 -28.43
N GLU A 254 2.79 21.40 -27.82
CA GLU A 254 3.13 21.67 -26.41
C GLU A 254 1.91 21.46 -25.52
N PHE A 255 2.13 20.97 -24.28
CA PHE A 255 1.07 20.84 -23.29
C PHE A 255 0.58 22.20 -22.82
N ASP A 256 -0.75 22.33 -22.62
CA ASP A 256 -1.35 23.55 -22.08
C ASP A 256 -0.80 23.85 -20.66
N PRO A 257 -0.03 24.95 -20.50
CA PRO A 257 0.57 25.31 -19.21
C PRO A 257 -0.44 25.73 -18.15
N GLU A 258 -1.64 26.14 -18.54
CA GLU A 258 -2.73 26.56 -17.64
C GLU A 258 -3.68 25.37 -17.30
N TYR A 259 -3.37 24.15 -17.73
CA TYR A 259 -4.12 22.95 -17.40
C TYR A 259 -4.19 22.76 -15.87
N ASP A 260 -5.38 22.38 -15.37
CA ASP A 260 -5.65 22.11 -13.96
C ASP A 260 -5.64 20.61 -13.65
N PRO A 261 -4.55 20.07 -13.09
CA PRO A 261 -4.48 18.66 -12.76
C PRO A 261 -5.49 18.25 -11.69
N LYS A 262 -5.84 16.98 -11.61
CA LYS A 262 -6.71 16.48 -10.54
C LYS A 262 -6.15 16.81 -9.16
N THR A 263 -7.03 17.14 -8.25
CA THR A 263 -6.71 17.76 -6.95
C THR A 263 -5.64 17.01 -6.15
N ILE A 264 -5.66 15.66 -6.12
CA ILE A 264 -4.67 14.90 -5.35
C ILE A 264 -3.29 15.01 -5.98
N ASN A 265 -3.18 14.80 -7.30
CA ASN A 265 -1.93 14.98 -8.05
C ASN A 265 -1.36 16.39 -7.83
N SER A 266 -2.18 17.42 -8.03
CA SER A 266 -1.81 18.82 -7.81
C SER A 266 -1.24 19.04 -6.40
N ARG A 267 -1.89 18.54 -5.35
CA ARG A 267 -1.43 18.71 -3.96
C ARG A 267 -0.12 17.98 -3.66
N ILE A 268 0.07 16.79 -4.21
CA ILE A 268 1.35 16.06 -4.08
C ILE A 268 2.49 16.85 -4.73
N ARG A 269 2.28 17.34 -5.95
CA ARG A 269 3.25 18.18 -6.66
C ARG A 269 3.57 19.47 -5.90
N GLN A 270 2.58 20.11 -5.31
CA GLN A 270 2.76 21.30 -4.48
C GLN A 270 3.60 20.98 -3.23
N ILE A 271 3.38 19.87 -2.54
CA ILE A 271 4.23 19.42 -1.42
C ILE A 271 5.69 19.29 -1.87
N LEU A 272 5.93 18.61 -2.99
CA LEU A 272 7.27 18.44 -3.54
C LEU A 272 7.93 19.78 -3.88
N ASN A 273 7.17 20.74 -4.38
CA ASN A 273 7.68 22.05 -4.79
C ASN A 273 8.04 23.00 -3.64
N ILE A 274 7.62 22.71 -2.40
CA ILE A 274 8.07 23.43 -1.22
C ILE A 274 9.56 23.19 -0.94
N PHE A 275 10.11 22.06 -1.44
CA PHE A 275 11.48 21.64 -1.15
C PHE A 275 12.37 21.75 -2.38
N GLU A 276 13.60 22.26 -2.19
CA GLU A 276 14.64 22.27 -3.21
C GLU A 276 15.17 20.87 -3.49
N LYS A 277 15.30 20.06 -2.42
CA LYS A 277 15.82 18.70 -2.45
C LYS A 277 14.68 17.73 -2.18
N LYS A 278 14.35 16.87 -3.13
CA LYS A 278 13.18 16.00 -3.03
C LYS A 278 13.39 14.64 -3.67
N VAL A 279 12.92 13.62 -2.97
CA VAL A 279 12.76 12.25 -3.49
C VAL A 279 11.27 11.91 -3.49
N TYR A 280 10.78 11.39 -4.61
CA TYR A 280 9.45 10.83 -4.73
C TYR A 280 9.54 9.40 -5.26
N ILE A 281 9.00 8.45 -4.52
CA ILE A 281 9.02 7.04 -4.87
C ILE A 281 7.59 6.50 -4.84
N GLY A 282 7.08 6.13 -6.01
CA GLY A 282 5.82 5.42 -6.13
C GLY A 282 5.99 3.92 -5.91
N TYR A 283 5.05 3.30 -5.21
CA TYR A 283 4.91 1.85 -5.10
C TYR A 283 3.62 1.40 -5.74
N THR A 284 3.67 0.39 -6.61
CA THR A 284 2.49 -0.18 -7.25
C THR A 284 2.69 -1.66 -7.61
N ALA A 285 1.57 -2.37 -7.79
CA ALA A 285 1.54 -3.67 -8.45
C ALA A 285 1.14 -3.57 -9.93
N THR A 286 0.57 -2.41 -10.34
CA THR A 286 0.00 -2.15 -11.66
C THR A 286 0.60 -0.87 -12.26
N PRO A 287 1.84 -0.94 -12.80
CA PRO A 287 2.63 0.24 -13.15
C PRO A 287 2.13 1.01 -14.38
N PHE A 288 1.18 0.45 -15.13
CA PHE A 288 0.78 1.00 -16.44
C PHE A 288 0.38 2.47 -16.38
N ALA A 289 -0.47 2.86 -15.43
CA ALA A 289 -0.92 4.24 -15.30
C ALA A 289 0.24 5.23 -15.07
N ASN A 290 1.30 4.79 -14.39
CA ASN A 290 2.45 5.62 -14.05
C ASN A 290 3.48 5.71 -15.20
N ILE A 291 3.65 4.62 -15.96
CA ILE A 291 4.59 4.56 -17.10
C ILE A 291 4.06 5.38 -18.28
N PHE A 292 2.73 5.45 -18.45
CA PHE A 292 2.10 6.24 -19.49
C PHE A 292 1.94 7.73 -19.20
N ILE A 293 2.37 8.22 -18.03
CA ILE A 293 2.50 9.66 -17.80
C ILE A 293 3.56 10.21 -18.76
N HIS A 294 3.21 11.23 -19.56
CA HIS A 294 4.18 11.82 -20.48
C HIS A 294 5.28 12.55 -19.68
N HIS A 295 6.54 12.25 -19.97
CA HIS A 295 7.70 12.73 -19.19
C HIS A 295 7.87 14.25 -19.19
N GLU A 296 7.38 14.95 -20.24
CA GLU A 296 7.40 16.41 -20.34
C GLU A 296 6.13 17.09 -19.84
N LYS A 297 5.12 16.31 -19.37
CA LYS A 297 3.87 16.85 -18.87
C LYS A 297 4.13 17.76 -17.68
N LYS A 298 3.86 19.04 -17.84
CA LYS A 298 4.07 20.08 -16.83
C LYS A 298 2.98 21.12 -16.86
N THR A 299 2.76 21.76 -15.72
CA THR A 299 1.89 22.93 -15.60
C THR A 299 2.68 24.10 -15.05
N LYS A 300 2.15 25.29 -15.21
CA LYS A 300 2.79 26.53 -14.72
C LYS A 300 2.84 26.59 -13.18
N GLU A 301 1.80 26.10 -12.52
CA GLU A 301 1.70 26.15 -11.07
C GLU A 301 2.38 24.96 -10.36
N GLU A 302 2.21 23.74 -10.88
CA GLU A 302 2.70 22.53 -10.22
C GLU A 302 4.00 21.97 -10.81
N GLY A 303 4.48 22.52 -11.93
CA GLY A 303 5.70 22.05 -12.60
C GLY A 303 5.52 20.66 -13.26
N LEU A 304 6.55 19.81 -13.24
CA LEU A 304 6.54 18.47 -13.85
C LEU A 304 5.57 17.52 -13.15
N ASP A 305 4.89 16.67 -13.91
CA ASP A 305 4.03 15.61 -13.38
C ASP A 305 4.86 14.51 -12.68
N LEU A 306 4.19 13.58 -11.99
CA LEU A 306 4.80 12.54 -11.16
C LEU A 306 5.36 11.35 -11.97
N PHE A 307 5.88 11.60 -13.16
CA PHE A 307 6.55 10.58 -13.96
C PHE A 307 7.82 10.06 -13.26
N PRO A 308 8.05 8.73 -13.22
CA PRO A 308 9.24 8.14 -12.62
C PRO A 308 10.47 8.29 -13.55
N LYS A 309 10.98 9.51 -13.64
CA LYS A 309 11.99 9.91 -14.65
C LYS A 309 13.39 9.33 -14.44
N ASP A 310 13.72 8.89 -13.21
CA ASP A 310 15.10 8.52 -12.89
C ASP A 310 15.30 7.00 -12.86
N TYR A 311 14.35 6.23 -12.28
CA TYR A 311 14.48 4.77 -12.22
C TYR A 311 13.13 4.06 -12.03
N ILE A 312 13.08 2.82 -12.50
CA ILE A 312 12.03 1.84 -12.19
C ILE A 312 12.72 0.58 -11.67
N ILE A 313 12.33 0.12 -10.49
CA ILE A 313 12.87 -1.10 -9.88
C ILE A 313 11.73 -2.11 -9.75
N ASP A 314 11.93 -3.28 -10.34
CA ASP A 314 11.06 -4.43 -10.17
C ASP A 314 11.58 -5.29 -9.01
N LEU A 315 10.76 -5.44 -7.96
CA LEU A 315 11.09 -6.21 -6.77
C LEU A 315 11.06 -7.72 -7.09
N PRO A 316 12.04 -8.48 -6.61
CA PRO A 316 12.02 -9.93 -6.77
C PRO A 316 10.80 -10.53 -6.05
N ILE A 317 10.16 -11.48 -6.70
CA ILE A 317 9.05 -12.23 -6.10
C ILE A 317 9.63 -13.17 -5.03
N PRO A 318 9.14 -13.13 -3.76
CA PRO A 318 9.58 -14.06 -2.74
C PRO A 318 9.29 -15.52 -3.14
N SER A 319 10.20 -16.44 -2.83
CA SER A 319 10.07 -17.86 -3.21
C SER A 319 8.84 -18.56 -2.63
N ASN A 320 8.35 -18.06 -1.48
CA ASN A 320 7.13 -18.54 -0.81
C ASN A 320 5.85 -17.79 -1.25
N HIS A 321 5.96 -16.87 -2.22
CA HIS A 321 4.82 -16.10 -2.71
C HIS A 321 3.95 -16.97 -3.63
N SER A 322 2.63 -16.97 -3.37
CA SER A 322 1.64 -17.57 -4.26
C SER A 322 1.05 -16.47 -5.15
N GLY A 323 1.82 -16.07 -6.16
CA GLY A 323 1.42 -15.06 -7.13
C GLY A 323 0.71 -15.67 -8.36
N LEU A 324 0.44 -14.80 -9.33
CA LEU A 324 -0.26 -15.16 -10.57
C LEU A 324 0.39 -16.33 -11.30
N GLU A 325 1.74 -16.40 -11.32
CA GLU A 325 2.48 -17.49 -11.97
C GLU A 325 2.12 -18.86 -11.40
N LYS A 326 2.01 -18.97 -10.05
CA LYS A 326 1.61 -20.22 -9.40
C LYS A 326 0.10 -20.47 -9.49
N ILE A 327 -0.72 -19.41 -9.40
CA ILE A 327 -2.18 -19.55 -9.44
C ILE A 327 -2.63 -19.96 -10.83
N PHE A 328 -2.06 -19.39 -11.89
CA PHE A 328 -2.44 -19.65 -13.27
C PHE A 328 -1.48 -20.59 -14.01
N ASN A 329 -0.52 -21.19 -13.29
CA ASN A 329 0.50 -22.09 -13.84
C ASN A 329 1.19 -21.51 -15.09
N ILE A 330 1.53 -20.23 -15.04
CA ILE A 330 2.20 -19.54 -16.13
C ILE A 330 3.68 -19.94 -16.10
N GLU A 331 4.12 -20.73 -17.07
CA GLU A 331 5.53 -21.02 -17.27
C GLU A 331 6.18 -19.95 -18.14
N LYS A 332 7.31 -19.44 -17.68
CA LYS A 332 8.20 -18.60 -18.50
C LYS A 332 9.26 -19.50 -19.12
N VAL A 333 9.27 -19.62 -20.43
CA VAL A 333 10.35 -20.25 -21.18
C VAL A 333 11.13 -19.15 -21.89
N ASP A 334 12.42 -19.02 -21.56
CA ASP A 334 13.35 -18.03 -22.11
C ASP A 334 12.89 -16.56 -22.04
N GLY A 335 12.03 -16.23 -21.06
CA GLY A 335 11.51 -14.89 -20.83
C GLY A 335 10.20 -14.59 -21.56
N ASP A 336 9.73 -15.45 -22.41
CA ASP A 336 8.44 -15.31 -23.09
C ASP A 336 7.33 -16.05 -22.33
N VAL A 337 6.15 -15.45 -22.29
CA VAL A 337 4.94 -16.05 -21.71
C VAL A 337 4.36 -17.03 -22.75
N ILE A 338 4.25 -18.31 -22.41
CA ILE A 338 3.55 -19.27 -23.23
C ILE A 338 2.05 -19.17 -22.92
N GLU A 339 1.28 -18.56 -23.82
CA GLU A 339 -0.16 -18.34 -23.64
C GLU A 339 -1.05 -19.55 -23.95
N ASP A 340 -0.54 -20.61 -24.56
CA ASP A 340 -1.33 -21.74 -25.06
C ASP A 340 -1.14 -23.03 -24.25
N ARG A 341 -1.63 -23.05 -23.01
CA ARG A 341 -2.02 -24.34 -22.40
C ARG A 341 -3.52 -24.32 -22.15
N GLU A 342 -4.18 -25.36 -22.65
CA GLU A 342 -5.52 -25.73 -22.17
C GLU A 342 -5.50 -25.73 -20.65
N ILE A 343 -6.46 -25.04 -20.03
CA ILE A 343 -6.61 -24.99 -18.57
C ILE A 343 -6.83 -26.44 -18.11
N ASP A 344 -5.78 -27.07 -17.59
CA ASP A 344 -5.84 -28.42 -17.04
C ASP A 344 -6.57 -28.39 -15.69
N ASP A 345 -7.34 -29.42 -15.36
CA ASP A 345 -8.24 -29.50 -14.19
C ASP A 345 -7.52 -29.41 -12.81
N ASN A 346 -6.20 -29.20 -12.79
CA ASN A 346 -5.35 -29.11 -11.60
C ASN A 346 -5.07 -27.69 -11.09
N TYR A 347 -5.88 -26.69 -11.44
CA TYR A 347 -5.65 -25.30 -11.04
C TYR A 347 -6.16 -24.95 -9.66
N PHE A 348 -5.51 -23.94 -9.03
CA PHE A 348 -5.94 -23.36 -7.75
C PHE A 348 -7.23 -22.51 -7.87
N PHE A 349 -7.86 -22.46 -9.03
CA PHE A 349 -9.10 -21.71 -9.22
C PHE A 349 -10.13 -22.50 -10.01
N ASN A 350 -11.39 -22.31 -9.66
CA ASN A 350 -12.52 -22.86 -10.38
C ASN A 350 -13.31 -21.74 -11.06
N ILE A 351 -13.75 -21.98 -12.29
CA ILE A 351 -14.61 -21.06 -13.01
C ILE A 351 -16.03 -21.19 -12.45
N VAL A 352 -16.52 -20.11 -11.82
CA VAL A 352 -17.88 -20.04 -11.29
C VAL A 352 -18.87 -19.78 -12.44
N LYS A 353 -19.87 -20.63 -12.59
CA LYS A 353 -20.88 -20.56 -13.66
C LYS A 353 -22.30 -20.34 -13.17
N ASP A 354 -22.53 -20.37 -11.87
CA ASP A 354 -23.86 -20.27 -11.24
C ASP A 354 -24.11 -18.91 -10.57
N ASN A 355 -23.25 -17.92 -10.82
CA ASN A 355 -23.41 -16.55 -10.30
C ASN A 355 -24.37 -15.69 -11.11
N SER A 356 -24.57 -15.99 -12.40
CA SER A 356 -25.50 -15.30 -13.29
C SER A 356 -26.29 -16.28 -14.13
N LEU A 357 -27.40 -15.83 -14.67
CA LEU A 357 -28.28 -16.69 -15.52
C LEU A 357 -27.55 -17.07 -16.81
N TYR A 358 -26.77 -16.13 -17.36
CA TYR A 358 -25.94 -16.31 -18.56
C TYR A 358 -24.50 -15.94 -18.23
N HIS A 359 -23.71 -16.93 -17.78
CA HIS A 359 -22.36 -16.69 -17.28
C HIS A 359 -21.37 -16.21 -18.34
N ASP A 360 -21.61 -16.56 -19.62
CA ASP A 360 -20.78 -16.14 -20.76
C ASP A 360 -21.15 -14.77 -21.33
N ASP A 361 -22.23 -14.16 -20.83
CA ASP A 361 -22.69 -12.83 -21.27
C ASP A 361 -22.20 -11.75 -20.31
N PRO A 362 -21.22 -10.90 -20.69
CA PRO A 362 -20.70 -9.81 -19.85
C PRO A 362 -21.77 -8.73 -19.58
N ASP A 363 -22.85 -8.71 -20.34
CA ASP A 363 -23.94 -7.76 -20.19
C ASP A 363 -25.13 -8.32 -19.41
N CYS A 364 -25.06 -9.57 -18.96
CA CYS A 364 -26.10 -10.19 -18.16
C CYS A 364 -26.38 -9.39 -16.87
N ALA A 365 -27.65 -9.11 -16.62
CA ALA A 365 -28.14 -8.41 -15.42
C ALA A 365 -28.95 -9.32 -14.49
N GLU A 366 -29.14 -10.61 -14.83
CA GLU A 366 -29.94 -11.57 -14.11
C GLU A 366 -29.12 -12.64 -13.41
N GLY A 367 -29.53 -13.06 -12.21
CA GLY A 367 -28.87 -14.08 -11.42
C GLY A 367 -28.48 -13.60 -10.03
N TRP A 368 -27.74 -14.43 -9.29
CA TRP A 368 -27.33 -14.14 -7.92
C TRP A 368 -26.32 -12.96 -7.87
N MET A 369 -25.31 -12.96 -8.75
CA MET A 369 -24.34 -11.88 -8.86
C MET A 369 -23.94 -11.71 -10.34
N PRO A 370 -24.79 -11.08 -11.15
CA PRO A 370 -24.52 -10.91 -12.56
C PRO A 370 -23.42 -9.86 -12.81
N PRO A 371 -22.69 -9.93 -13.92
CA PRO A 371 -21.66 -8.96 -14.28
C PRO A 371 -22.12 -7.52 -14.23
N ARG A 372 -23.30 -7.24 -14.77
CA ARG A 372 -23.94 -5.92 -14.72
C ARG A 372 -24.95 -5.81 -13.59
N HIS A 373 -24.47 -5.60 -12.37
CA HIS A 373 -25.34 -5.24 -11.24
C HIS A 373 -25.03 -3.83 -10.73
N ASN A 374 -26.01 -3.21 -10.06
CA ASN A 374 -25.89 -1.90 -9.44
C ASN A 374 -25.96 -2.00 -7.90
N ARG A 375 -25.85 -0.86 -7.21
CA ARG A 375 -25.89 -0.80 -5.74
C ARG A 375 -27.21 -1.25 -5.10
N TYR A 376 -28.29 -1.33 -5.87
CA TYR A 376 -29.61 -1.76 -5.39
C TYR A 376 -29.88 -3.23 -5.71
N HIS A 377 -28.92 -3.94 -6.28
CA HIS A 377 -29.05 -5.36 -6.58
C HIS A 377 -29.25 -6.16 -5.31
N VAL A 378 -30.25 -7.04 -5.31
CA VAL A 378 -30.50 -7.99 -4.23
C VAL A 378 -30.13 -9.38 -4.71
N PRO A 379 -29.02 -9.95 -4.26
CA PRO A 379 -28.61 -11.30 -4.62
C PRO A 379 -29.69 -12.33 -4.25
N LYS A 380 -30.20 -13.06 -5.22
CA LYS A 380 -31.16 -14.14 -5.03
C LYS A 380 -30.75 -15.34 -5.87
N TYR A 381 -30.61 -16.48 -5.23
CA TYR A 381 -30.45 -17.74 -5.91
C TYR A 381 -31.73 -18.54 -5.74
N GLU A 382 -32.35 -18.90 -6.86
CA GLU A 382 -33.64 -19.64 -6.86
C GLU A 382 -33.32 -21.14 -6.80
N TYR A 383 -33.64 -21.75 -5.68
CA TYR A 383 -33.62 -23.19 -5.52
C TYR A 383 -34.98 -23.80 -5.88
N LYS A 384 -34.94 -25.05 -6.34
CA LYS A 384 -36.14 -25.82 -6.60
C LYS A 384 -36.87 -26.23 -5.31
N ASN A 385 -36.22 -26.14 -4.14
CA ASN A 385 -36.77 -26.46 -2.82
C ASN A 385 -36.65 -25.25 -1.89
N ASP A 386 -37.72 -24.89 -1.20
CA ASP A 386 -37.86 -23.68 -0.35
C ASP A 386 -36.97 -23.65 0.92
N ASP A 387 -36.30 -24.73 1.26
CA ASP A 387 -35.56 -24.87 2.54
C ASP A 387 -34.10 -24.46 2.50
N GLU A 388 -33.58 -23.93 1.42
CA GLU A 388 -32.16 -23.62 1.30
C GLU A 388 -31.85 -22.13 1.32
N VAL A 389 -30.75 -21.77 2.01
CA VAL A 389 -30.24 -20.39 2.03
C VAL A 389 -29.93 -19.92 0.60
N PRO A 390 -30.31 -18.69 0.21
CA PRO A 390 -30.28 -18.22 -1.19
C PRO A 390 -28.86 -17.84 -1.68
N ILE A 391 -27.91 -18.77 -1.56
CA ILE A 391 -26.54 -18.63 -2.10
C ILE A 391 -26.24 -19.75 -3.10
N PRO A 392 -25.40 -19.50 -4.13
CA PRO A 392 -25.13 -20.49 -5.19
C PRO A 392 -24.44 -21.76 -4.66
N PRO A 393 -24.63 -22.90 -5.31
CA PRO A 393 -23.93 -24.15 -4.99
C PRO A 393 -22.41 -24.02 -4.96
N SER A 394 -21.82 -23.31 -5.90
CA SER A 394 -20.37 -23.06 -5.94
C SER A 394 -19.85 -22.33 -4.70
N LEU A 395 -20.59 -21.35 -4.19
CA LEU A 395 -20.22 -20.63 -2.96
C LEU A 395 -20.35 -21.54 -1.72
N ARG A 396 -21.36 -22.40 -1.68
CA ARG A 396 -21.49 -23.39 -0.60
C ARG A 396 -20.34 -24.37 -0.60
N GLU A 397 -19.97 -24.91 -1.76
CA GLU A 397 -18.83 -25.80 -1.94
C GLU A 397 -17.53 -25.11 -1.51
N ALA A 398 -17.31 -23.87 -1.89
CA ALA A 398 -16.14 -23.09 -1.48
C ALA A 398 -16.06 -22.88 0.04
N ILE A 399 -17.20 -22.59 0.69
CA ILE A 399 -17.25 -22.45 2.17
C ILE A 399 -16.95 -23.78 2.85
N MET A 400 -17.54 -24.88 2.38
CA MET A 400 -17.31 -26.22 2.94
C MET A 400 -15.86 -26.66 2.73
N SER A 401 -15.27 -26.42 1.56
CA SER A 401 -13.84 -26.66 1.27
C SER A 401 -12.92 -25.88 2.20
N PHE A 402 -13.25 -24.61 2.50
CA PHE A 402 -12.51 -23.79 3.46
C PHE A 402 -12.58 -24.37 4.88
N ILE A 403 -13.74 -24.87 5.31
CA ILE A 403 -13.92 -25.52 6.62
C ILE A 403 -13.07 -26.79 6.70
N LEU A 404 -13.11 -27.68 5.68
CA LEU A 404 -12.29 -28.87 5.60
C LEU A 404 -10.80 -28.57 5.64
N THR A 405 -10.36 -27.63 4.80
CA THR A 405 -8.94 -27.21 4.78
C THR A 405 -8.50 -26.66 6.14
N SER A 406 -9.36 -25.89 6.82
CA SER A 406 -9.09 -25.36 8.14
C SER A 406 -9.00 -26.48 9.20
N ALA A 407 -9.87 -27.48 9.13
CA ALA A 407 -9.82 -28.65 9.99
C ALA A 407 -8.54 -29.47 9.77
N CYS A 408 -8.15 -29.72 8.53
CA CYS A 408 -6.91 -30.39 8.17
C CYS A 408 -5.66 -29.67 8.71
N ARG A 409 -5.64 -28.33 8.61
CA ARG A 409 -4.54 -27.53 9.17
C ARG A 409 -4.47 -27.65 10.69
N ASN A 410 -5.62 -27.60 11.37
CA ASN A 410 -5.68 -27.82 12.83
C ASN A 410 -5.16 -29.21 13.20
N PHE A 411 -5.57 -30.26 12.48
CA PHE A 411 -5.10 -31.63 12.70
C PHE A 411 -3.59 -31.77 12.53
N ARG A 412 -2.99 -31.01 11.60
CA ARG A 412 -1.54 -30.94 11.37
C ARG A 412 -0.78 -30.08 12.40
N GLY A 413 -1.44 -29.56 13.42
CA GLY A 413 -0.81 -28.78 14.49
C GLY A 413 -0.79 -27.25 14.29
N TYR A 414 -1.37 -26.73 13.21
CA TYR A 414 -1.45 -25.28 12.94
C TYR A 414 -2.67 -24.65 13.58
N VAL A 415 -2.88 -24.89 14.89
CA VAL A 415 -4.09 -24.45 15.61
C VAL A 415 -4.10 -22.94 15.85
N GLU A 416 -2.94 -22.39 16.21
CA GLU A 416 -2.79 -20.95 16.54
C GLU A 416 -2.78 -20.05 15.30
N ASP A 417 -2.59 -20.62 14.11
CA ASP A 417 -2.58 -19.84 12.87
C ASP A 417 -4.01 -19.41 12.51
N GLY A 418 -4.22 -18.12 12.34
CA GLY A 418 -5.47 -17.58 11.81
C GLY A 418 -5.78 -18.13 10.42
N LYS A 419 -7.03 -18.53 10.21
CA LYS A 419 -7.53 -18.97 8.89
C LYS A 419 -8.63 -18.04 8.47
N SER A 420 -8.56 -17.54 7.23
CA SER A 420 -9.54 -16.60 6.71
C SER A 420 -9.89 -16.93 5.27
N MET A 421 -11.15 -16.68 4.92
CA MET A 421 -11.68 -16.75 3.57
C MET A 421 -12.23 -15.37 3.20
N LEU A 422 -11.86 -14.87 2.04
CA LEU A 422 -12.41 -13.62 1.50
C LEU A 422 -13.48 -13.93 0.46
N ILE A 423 -14.70 -13.46 0.71
CA ILE A 423 -15.80 -13.49 -0.26
C ILE A 423 -15.99 -12.08 -0.78
N HIS A 424 -15.54 -11.81 -2.00
CA HIS A 424 -15.62 -10.49 -2.64
C HIS A 424 -16.30 -10.61 -4.00
N VAL A 425 -17.58 -10.31 -4.05
CA VAL A 425 -18.44 -10.55 -5.23
C VAL A 425 -19.06 -9.26 -5.80
N SER A 426 -18.91 -8.13 -5.11
CA SER A 426 -19.44 -6.85 -5.52
C SER A 426 -18.57 -5.69 -5.04
N LYS A 427 -18.51 -4.60 -5.80
CA LYS A 427 -17.91 -3.32 -5.37
C LYS A 427 -18.84 -2.45 -4.51
N PHE A 428 -20.12 -2.80 -4.42
CA PHE A 428 -21.14 -2.02 -3.71
C PHE A 428 -21.33 -2.57 -2.30
N GLN A 429 -21.14 -1.72 -1.30
CA GLN A 429 -21.25 -2.11 0.11
C GLN A 429 -22.64 -2.65 0.46
N ASP A 430 -23.70 -1.98 -0.02
CA ASP A 430 -25.09 -2.40 0.24
C ASP A 430 -25.34 -3.85 -0.23
N VAL A 431 -24.75 -4.24 -1.36
CA VAL A 431 -24.81 -5.62 -1.89
C VAL A 431 -23.96 -6.58 -1.06
N GLN A 432 -22.76 -6.17 -0.68
CA GLN A 432 -21.87 -6.98 0.19
C GLN A 432 -22.53 -7.28 1.55
N ASP A 433 -23.25 -6.32 2.13
CA ASP A 433 -23.96 -6.50 3.41
C ASP A 433 -25.06 -7.56 3.31
N ILE A 434 -25.78 -7.63 2.16
CA ILE A 434 -26.76 -8.68 1.91
C ILE A 434 -26.08 -10.05 1.78
N VAL A 435 -24.99 -10.13 1.02
CA VAL A 435 -24.20 -11.37 0.86
C VAL A 435 -23.63 -11.84 2.20
N TYR A 436 -23.11 -10.91 3.00
CA TYR A 436 -22.62 -11.22 4.34
C TYR A 436 -23.71 -11.89 5.18
N LYS A 437 -24.94 -11.35 5.18
CA LYS A 437 -26.06 -11.93 5.90
C LYS A 437 -26.40 -13.34 5.37
N GLN A 438 -26.50 -13.52 4.08
CA GLN A 438 -26.77 -14.84 3.46
C GLN A 438 -25.73 -15.89 3.85
N VAL A 439 -24.44 -15.51 3.83
CA VAL A 439 -23.34 -16.40 4.24
C VAL A 439 -23.39 -16.70 5.74
N SER A 440 -23.70 -15.68 6.56
CA SER A 440 -23.85 -15.87 8.03
C SER A 440 -24.99 -16.83 8.34
N ASP A 441 -26.14 -16.65 7.72
CA ASP A 441 -27.31 -17.54 7.89
C ASP A 441 -26.95 -18.98 7.46
N TYR A 442 -26.24 -19.16 6.36
CA TYR A 442 -25.75 -20.47 5.93
C TYR A 442 -24.78 -21.11 6.92
N MET A 443 -23.85 -20.33 7.46
CA MET A 443 -22.90 -20.80 8.48
C MET A 443 -23.61 -21.24 9.77
N ASP A 444 -24.67 -20.53 10.16
CA ASP A 444 -25.47 -20.88 11.33
C ASP A 444 -26.27 -22.18 11.13
N VAL A 445 -26.79 -22.38 9.92
CA VAL A 445 -27.43 -23.66 9.52
C VAL A 445 -26.42 -24.82 9.59
N LEU A 446 -25.23 -24.65 8.97
CA LEU A 446 -24.18 -25.66 9.02
C LEU A 446 -23.77 -26.00 10.47
N ARG A 447 -23.56 -24.96 11.29
CA ARG A 447 -23.19 -25.12 12.70
C ARG A 447 -24.25 -25.89 13.46
N SER A 448 -25.52 -25.53 13.27
CA SER A 448 -26.65 -26.19 13.97
C SER A 448 -26.77 -27.65 13.57
N ARG A 449 -26.63 -27.96 12.28
CA ARG A 449 -26.65 -29.38 11.78
C ARG A 449 -25.49 -30.18 12.36
N MET A 450 -24.28 -29.64 12.37
CA MET A 450 -23.12 -30.31 12.94
C MET A 450 -23.24 -30.53 14.46
N GLN A 451 -23.87 -29.61 15.21
CA GLN A 451 -24.09 -29.72 16.65
C GLN A 451 -25.20 -30.70 17.03
N ALA A 452 -26.18 -30.92 16.14
CA ALA A 452 -27.31 -31.79 16.41
C ALA A 452 -26.95 -33.30 16.56
N GLY A 453 -25.71 -33.69 16.24
CA GLY A 453 -25.18 -35.03 16.55
C GLY A 453 -25.70 -36.19 15.69
N HIS A 454 -26.42 -35.92 14.63
CA HIS A 454 -26.93 -36.95 13.71
C HIS A 454 -25.92 -37.29 12.60
N TYR A 455 -24.67 -37.62 12.99
CA TYR A 455 -23.54 -37.71 12.06
C TYR A 455 -23.61 -38.80 11.02
N LEU A 456 -24.36 -39.88 11.24
CA LEU A 456 -24.32 -41.10 10.39
C LEU A 456 -25.24 -41.07 9.17
N HIS A 457 -26.16 -40.11 9.09
CA HIS A 457 -27.13 -40.01 7.97
C HIS A 457 -27.43 -38.56 7.58
N ASP A 458 -26.60 -37.61 7.95
CA ASP A 458 -26.80 -36.21 7.61
C ASP A 458 -26.25 -35.92 6.21
N GLU A 459 -27.09 -35.39 5.34
CA GLU A 459 -26.74 -34.93 4.00
C GLU A 459 -25.53 -33.96 4.00
N THR A 460 -25.34 -33.20 5.09
CA THR A 460 -24.21 -32.30 5.27
C THR A 460 -22.88 -33.05 5.33
N ILE A 461 -22.81 -34.17 6.04
CA ILE A 461 -21.59 -34.99 6.13
C ILE A 461 -21.28 -35.62 4.79
N SER A 462 -22.31 -36.17 4.10
CA SER A 462 -22.13 -36.73 2.76
C SER A 462 -21.59 -35.67 1.78
N LYS A 463 -22.03 -34.40 1.86
CA LYS A 463 -21.48 -33.30 1.05
C LYS A 463 -20.01 -32.99 1.40
N PHE A 464 -19.62 -33.04 2.68
CA PHE A 464 -18.22 -32.89 3.06
C PHE A 464 -17.36 -34.03 2.55
N GLU A 465 -17.85 -35.27 2.56
CA GLU A 465 -17.17 -36.45 2.00
C GLU A 465 -16.99 -36.31 0.49
N GLU A 466 -18.02 -35.90 -0.24
CA GLU A 466 -17.93 -35.63 -1.68
C GLU A 466 -16.85 -34.60 -2.00
N ILE A 467 -16.80 -33.49 -1.26
CA ILE A 467 -15.79 -32.42 -1.43
C ILE A 467 -14.38 -32.95 -1.08
N TRP A 468 -14.28 -33.82 -0.08
CA TRP A 468 -13.00 -34.42 0.31
C TRP A 468 -12.41 -35.33 -0.78
N HIS A 469 -13.25 -35.99 -1.56
CA HIS A 469 -12.85 -36.91 -2.62
C HIS A 469 -12.66 -36.25 -3.99
N LYS A 470 -13.12 -35.01 -4.16
CA LYS A 470 -12.75 -34.14 -5.29
C LYS A 470 -11.34 -33.61 -5.15
#